data_ef65e8475e4a70dbb22cb8bef740fbe0
#
_entry.id   ef65e8475e4a70dbb22cb8bef740fbe0
#
_cell.length_a   1.000
_cell.length_b   1.000
_cell.length_c   1.000
_cell.angle_alpha   90.00
_cell.angle_beta   90.00
_cell.angle_gamma   90.00
#
_symmetry.space_group_name_H-M   'P 1'
#
loop_
_entity.id
_entity.type
_entity.pdbx_description
1 polymer ?
#
loop_
_entity_poly.entity_id
_entity_poly.type
_entity_poly.pdbx_seq_one_letter_code
_entity_poly.pdbx_strand_id
1 'polypeptide(L)'
;MGYGASHTTTVEWARWLRRINPSTEVVGLEIHPDRVLPPRDGVRFELGGFELAGYRPHLVRAFNVLRQYDVAEVGKAWRTVCNRLAPGGMFIEGTCDELGRRATWVLLDASGPRSLTLAWDPFDVTTPGDVAERLPKALIHRNVPGERIHALLADADAAYAHAAAFEPYGPRVRWREARKELISSGWPIQPVRRPLRDNVLTVDWAAVAPAVH
;
A
#
# COMPACT_ATOMS: atom_id res chain seq x y z
N MET A 1 5.74 11.79 -1.81
CA MET A 1 7.05 11.64 -2.47
C MET A 1 6.82 10.93 -3.80
N GLY A 2 7.49 11.37 -4.88
CA GLY A 2 7.28 10.85 -6.23
C GLY A 2 5.85 11.09 -6.72
N TYR A 3 5.43 12.34 -6.75
CA TYR A 3 4.03 12.68 -7.05
C TYR A 3 3.68 12.59 -8.56
N GLY A 4 4.65 12.21 -9.39
CA GLY A 4 4.45 12.06 -10.83
C GLY A 4 4.39 13.41 -11.59
N ALA A 5 3.75 13.41 -12.76
CA ALA A 5 3.72 14.57 -13.66
C ALA A 5 2.65 15.62 -13.33
N SER A 6 1.85 15.44 -12.25
CA SER A 6 0.67 16.28 -12.01
C SER A 6 0.45 16.56 -10.52
N HIS A 7 -0.10 17.73 -10.22
CA HIS A 7 -0.53 18.11 -8.86
C HIS A 7 -1.68 17.25 -8.32
N THR A 8 -2.47 16.65 -9.19
CA THR A 8 -3.82 16.13 -8.91
C THR A 8 -3.86 15.23 -7.68
N THR A 9 -3.13 14.13 -7.70
CA THR A 9 -3.15 13.15 -6.61
C THR A 9 -2.72 13.75 -5.26
N THR A 10 -1.68 14.59 -5.27
CA THR A 10 -1.17 15.21 -4.04
C THR A 10 -2.15 16.23 -3.47
N VAL A 11 -2.76 17.04 -4.33
CA VAL A 11 -3.76 18.04 -3.92
C VAL A 11 -5.03 17.38 -3.41
N GLU A 12 -5.52 16.34 -4.08
CA GLU A 12 -6.69 15.56 -3.61
C GLU A 12 -6.43 14.92 -2.26
N TRP A 13 -5.24 14.34 -2.09
CA TRP A 13 -4.84 13.75 -0.82
C TRP A 13 -4.74 14.80 0.29
N ALA A 14 -4.17 15.99 0.00
CA ALA A 14 -4.13 17.11 0.93
C ALA A 14 -5.53 17.57 1.35
N ARG A 15 -6.45 17.68 0.39
CA ARG A 15 -7.86 18.02 0.68
C ARG A 15 -8.52 16.99 1.59
N TRP A 16 -8.26 15.70 1.35
CA TRP A 16 -8.79 14.62 2.17
C TRP A 16 -8.21 14.66 3.60
N LEU A 17 -6.92 14.84 3.77
CA LEU A 17 -6.26 14.96 5.08
C LEU A 17 -6.78 16.16 5.87
N ARG A 18 -6.99 17.31 5.22
CA ARG A 18 -7.50 18.53 5.83
C ARG A 18 -8.95 18.44 6.28
N ARG A 19 -9.73 17.47 5.77
CA ARG A 19 -11.05 17.16 6.34
C ARG A 19 -10.96 16.53 7.73
N ILE A 20 -9.84 15.87 8.03
CA ILE A 20 -9.59 15.23 9.32
C ILE A 20 -8.90 16.23 10.26
N ASN A 21 -7.88 16.90 9.77
CA ASN A 21 -7.14 17.94 10.48
C ASN A 21 -6.86 19.13 9.53
N PRO A 22 -7.59 20.24 9.68
CA PRO A 22 -7.45 21.41 8.79
C PRO A 22 -6.04 22.03 8.78
N SER A 23 -5.25 21.86 9.84
CA SER A 23 -3.89 22.38 9.94
C SER A 23 -2.83 21.51 9.26
N THR A 24 -3.23 20.42 8.56
CA THR A 24 -2.29 19.53 7.90
C THR A 24 -1.52 20.24 6.79
N GLU A 25 -0.20 20.34 6.96
CA GLU A 25 0.71 20.77 5.90
C GLU A 25 1.07 19.58 5.03
N VAL A 26 1.09 19.79 3.70
CA VAL A 26 1.44 18.75 2.74
C VAL A 26 2.51 19.31 1.79
N VAL A 27 3.56 18.51 1.61
CA VAL A 27 4.66 18.79 0.69
C VAL A 27 4.79 17.63 -0.29
N GLY A 28 4.73 17.90 -1.58
CA GLY A 28 5.09 16.97 -2.65
C GLY A 28 6.60 17.01 -2.90
N LEU A 29 7.26 15.85 -2.91
CA LEU A 29 8.70 15.76 -3.21
C LEU A 29 8.95 15.06 -4.54
N GLU A 30 9.87 15.59 -5.34
CA GLU A 30 10.31 15.04 -6.61
C GLU A 30 11.85 15.14 -6.72
N ILE A 31 12.48 14.09 -7.24
CA ILE A 31 13.94 14.02 -7.34
C ILE A 31 14.51 14.75 -8.57
N HIS A 32 13.68 14.96 -9.60
CA HIS A 32 14.09 15.65 -10.81
C HIS A 32 13.74 17.13 -10.71
N PRO A 33 14.72 18.05 -10.73
CA PRO A 33 14.47 19.49 -10.57
C PRO A 33 13.49 20.03 -11.62
N ASP A 34 13.60 19.58 -12.87
CA ASP A 34 12.74 20.03 -13.98
C ASP A 34 11.27 19.57 -13.86
N ARG A 35 10.98 18.68 -12.91
CA ARG A 35 9.63 18.17 -12.62
C ARG A 35 9.02 18.77 -11.36
N VAL A 36 9.76 19.64 -10.67
CA VAL A 36 9.23 20.31 -9.48
C VAL A 36 8.17 21.31 -9.92
N LEU A 37 6.95 21.08 -9.45
CA LEU A 37 5.78 21.87 -9.82
C LEU A 37 5.64 23.11 -8.93
N PRO A 38 5.00 24.19 -9.41
CA PRO A 38 4.68 25.33 -8.57
C PRO A 38 3.67 24.96 -7.47
N PRO A 39 3.64 25.68 -6.34
CA PRO A 39 2.65 25.47 -5.28
C PRO A 39 1.22 25.57 -5.81
N ARG A 40 0.31 24.71 -5.27
CA ARG A 40 -1.09 24.69 -5.65
C ARG A 40 -1.99 24.27 -4.48
N ASP A 41 -3.08 24.98 -4.26
CA ASP A 41 -4.10 24.69 -3.25
C ASP A 41 -3.52 24.48 -1.84
N GLY A 42 -2.53 25.31 -1.48
CA GLY A 42 -1.82 25.23 -0.20
C GLY A 42 -0.89 24.01 -0.06
N VAL A 43 -0.59 23.30 -1.14
CA VAL A 43 0.44 22.26 -1.22
C VAL A 43 1.71 22.86 -1.80
N ARG A 44 2.84 22.65 -1.14
CA ARG A 44 4.17 22.97 -1.68
C ARG A 44 4.71 21.77 -2.45
N PHE A 45 5.50 22.05 -3.48
CA PHE A 45 6.20 21.03 -4.26
C PHE A 45 7.68 21.38 -4.27
N GLU A 46 8.53 20.46 -3.86
CA GLU A 46 9.94 20.73 -3.60
C GLU A 46 10.83 19.60 -4.13
N LEU A 47 12.09 19.91 -4.35
CA LEU A 47 13.11 18.94 -4.71
C LEU A 47 13.44 18.09 -3.49
N GLY A 48 13.40 16.76 -3.64
CA GLY A 48 13.77 15.85 -2.57
C GLY A 48 13.42 14.40 -2.88
N GLY A 49 14.16 13.51 -2.29
CA GLY A 49 14.02 12.05 -2.39
C GLY A 49 13.69 11.39 -1.05
N PHE A 50 14.27 10.21 -0.82
CA PHE A 50 14.05 9.43 0.40
C PHE A 50 14.57 10.12 1.67
N GLU A 51 15.48 11.06 1.56
CA GLU A 51 15.95 11.93 2.65
C GLU A 51 14.91 12.97 3.08
N LEU A 52 13.76 13.03 2.39
CA LEU A 52 12.61 13.88 2.66
C LEU A 52 12.91 15.38 2.70
N ALA A 53 13.89 15.85 1.90
CA ALA A 53 14.32 17.25 1.86
C ALA A 53 14.62 17.85 3.26
N GLY A 54 15.04 17.01 4.22
CA GLY A 54 15.30 17.43 5.59
C GLY A 54 14.08 17.45 6.52
N TYR A 55 12.88 17.25 6.03
CA TYR A 55 11.67 17.20 6.84
C TYR A 55 11.64 16.00 7.81
N ARG A 56 10.82 16.14 8.87
CA ARG A 56 10.46 15.08 9.82
C ARG A 56 8.94 14.93 9.87
N PRO A 57 8.33 14.32 8.86
CA PRO A 57 6.88 14.23 8.76
C PRO A 57 6.29 13.16 9.68
N HIS A 58 5.01 13.33 10.05
CA HIS A 58 4.22 12.28 10.70
C HIS A 58 3.65 11.26 9.71
N LEU A 59 3.56 11.62 8.43
CA LEU A 59 3.05 10.71 7.42
C LEU A 59 3.79 10.91 6.10
N VAL A 60 4.35 9.83 5.57
CA VAL A 60 4.93 9.76 4.24
C VAL A 60 4.10 8.82 3.38
N ARG A 61 3.87 9.19 2.13
CA ARG A 61 3.26 8.35 1.12
C ARG A 61 4.14 8.31 -0.12
N ALA A 62 4.49 7.09 -0.58
CA ALA A 62 5.17 6.86 -1.84
C ALA A 62 4.47 5.70 -2.58
N PHE A 63 3.87 5.99 -3.73
CA PHE A 63 3.24 4.97 -4.57
C PHE A 63 3.94 4.91 -5.93
N ASN A 64 4.19 3.69 -6.41
CA ASN A 64 4.88 3.39 -7.66
C ASN A 64 6.34 3.91 -7.75
N VAL A 65 6.91 4.42 -6.65
CA VAL A 65 8.27 4.98 -6.62
C VAL A 65 9.30 3.85 -6.66
N LEU A 66 9.23 2.92 -5.71
CA LEU A 66 10.22 1.83 -5.60
C LEU A 66 10.12 0.78 -6.72
N ARG A 67 9.07 0.81 -7.54
CA ARG A 67 9.01 -0.06 -8.73
C ARG A 67 10.18 0.16 -9.71
N GLN A 68 10.74 1.36 -9.71
CA GLN A 68 11.83 1.76 -10.60
C GLN A 68 13.22 1.42 -10.05
N TYR A 69 13.31 0.92 -8.82
CA TYR A 69 14.57 0.62 -8.13
C TYR A 69 14.83 -0.88 -8.09
N ASP A 70 16.08 -1.27 -7.87
CA ASP A 70 16.41 -2.65 -7.62
C ASP A 70 15.85 -3.12 -6.27
N VAL A 71 15.52 -4.41 -6.19
CA VAL A 71 14.99 -5.00 -4.94
C VAL A 71 15.96 -4.85 -3.77
N ALA A 72 17.28 -4.89 -4.05
CA ALA A 72 18.32 -4.70 -3.04
C ALA A 72 18.33 -3.29 -2.42
N GLU A 73 17.79 -2.29 -3.12
CA GLU A 73 17.74 -0.91 -2.65
C GLU A 73 16.54 -0.63 -1.75
N VAL A 74 15.50 -1.47 -1.80
CA VAL A 74 14.25 -1.26 -1.07
C VAL A 74 14.48 -1.09 0.43
N GLY A 75 15.24 -2.00 1.03
CA GLY A 75 15.54 -1.93 2.46
C GLY A 75 16.30 -0.66 2.88
N LYS A 76 17.20 -0.17 2.01
CA LYS A 76 17.91 1.10 2.26
C LYS A 76 16.95 2.29 2.18
N ALA A 77 16.10 2.33 1.15
CA ALA A 77 15.11 3.38 0.98
C ALA A 77 14.14 3.43 2.18
N TRP A 78 13.62 2.29 2.61
CA TRP A 78 12.75 2.19 3.79
C TRP A 78 13.43 2.74 5.05
N ARG A 79 14.66 2.29 5.36
CA ARG A 79 15.42 2.79 6.52
C ARG A 79 15.65 4.29 6.44
N THR A 80 15.98 4.82 5.27
CA THR A 80 16.23 6.26 5.08
C THR A 80 14.99 7.07 5.42
N VAL A 81 13.81 6.67 4.95
CA VAL A 81 12.54 7.35 5.26
C VAL A 81 12.16 7.17 6.73
N CYS A 82 12.19 5.92 7.25
CA CYS A 82 11.78 5.62 8.62
C CYS A 82 12.60 6.38 9.67
N ASN A 83 13.91 6.53 9.44
CA ASN A 83 14.79 7.32 10.33
C ASN A 83 14.49 8.83 10.35
N ARG A 84 13.73 9.31 9.37
CA ARG A 84 13.34 10.73 9.27
C ARG A 84 11.95 11.00 9.80
N LEU A 85 11.16 9.98 10.10
CA LEU A 85 9.81 10.17 10.63
C LEU A 85 9.83 10.92 11.97
N ALA A 86 8.81 11.73 12.18
CA ALA A 86 8.53 12.28 13.52
C ALA A 86 8.16 11.14 14.49
N PRO A 87 8.25 11.33 15.80
CA PRO A 87 7.79 10.34 16.77
C PRO A 87 6.34 9.91 16.49
N GLY A 88 6.10 8.59 16.41
CA GLY A 88 4.79 8.03 16.02
C GLY A 88 4.43 8.20 14.55
N GLY A 89 5.35 8.68 13.73
CA GLY A 89 5.13 8.84 12.29
C GLY A 89 5.07 7.52 11.54
N MET A 90 4.44 7.54 10.37
CA MET A 90 4.21 6.36 9.51
C MET A 90 4.62 6.63 8.07
N PHE A 91 5.06 5.57 7.41
CA PHE A 91 5.36 5.55 5.99
C PHE A 91 4.49 4.51 5.28
N ILE A 92 3.77 4.94 4.24
CA ILE A 92 2.98 4.09 3.36
C ILE A 92 3.73 3.97 2.03
N GLU A 93 4.35 2.82 1.81
CA GLU A 93 5.04 2.50 0.56
C GLU A 93 4.23 1.48 -0.23
N GLY A 94 3.90 1.77 -1.48
CA GLY A 94 3.05 0.89 -2.24
C GLY A 94 3.07 1.08 -3.73
N THR A 95 2.23 0.30 -4.37
CA THR A 95 1.98 0.36 -5.80
C THR A 95 0.48 0.36 -6.08
N CYS A 96 0.10 0.97 -7.17
CA CYS A 96 -1.27 0.92 -7.66
C CYS A 96 -1.26 0.90 -9.19
N ASP A 97 -2.38 0.48 -9.77
CA ASP A 97 -2.63 0.70 -11.20
C ASP A 97 -2.97 2.17 -11.48
N GLU A 98 -3.15 2.49 -12.74
CA GLU A 98 -3.36 3.86 -13.22
C GLU A 98 -4.70 4.45 -12.72
N LEU A 99 -5.70 3.61 -12.50
CA LEU A 99 -7.04 4.01 -12.04
C LEU A 99 -7.23 3.85 -10.54
N GLY A 100 -6.25 3.26 -9.83
CA GLY A 100 -6.34 2.98 -8.40
C GLY A 100 -7.32 1.86 -8.05
N ARG A 101 -7.66 0.98 -8.99
CA ARG A 101 -8.56 -0.16 -8.77
C ARG A 101 -7.89 -1.32 -8.07
N ARG A 102 -6.57 -1.46 -8.26
CA ARG A 102 -5.70 -2.44 -7.60
C ARG A 102 -4.56 -1.68 -6.96
N ALA A 103 -4.43 -1.84 -5.67
CA ALA A 103 -3.38 -1.18 -4.91
C ALA A 103 -2.89 -2.10 -3.79
N THR A 104 -1.59 -2.10 -3.57
CA THR A 104 -0.99 -2.78 -2.43
C THR A 104 0.02 -1.87 -1.76
N TRP A 105 0.16 -1.99 -0.46
CA TRP A 105 1.14 -1.19 0.28
C TRP A 105 1.62 -1.86 1.55
N VAL A 106 2.85 -1.54 1.89
CA VAL A 106 3.42 -1.81 3.20
C VAL A 106 3.27 -0.58 4.07
N LEU A 107 2.75 -0.76 5.28
CA LEU A 107 2.80 0.26 6.32
C LEU A 107 4.08 0.07 7.13
N LEU A 108 4.85 1.13 7.28
CA LEU A 108 6.09 1.15 8.05
C LEU A 108 6.03 2.23 9.13
N ASP A 109 6.75 2.02 10.20
CA ASP A 109 7.08 3.02 11.22
C ASP A 109 8.60 3.09 11.46
N ALA A 110 9.03 3.76 12.51
CA ALA A 110 10.44 3.87 12.87
C ALA A 110 11.12 2.50 13.15
N SER A 111 10.33 1.46 13.47
CA SER A 111 10.84 0.10 13.71
C SER A 111 10.94 -0.73 12.42
N GLY A 112 10.39 -0.24 11.31
CA GLY A 112 10.34 -0.94 10.02
C GLY A 112 8.93 -1.36 9.59
N PRO A 113 8.80 -2.36 8.71
CA PRO A 113 7.52 -2.77 8.15
C PRO A 113 6.61 -3.45 9.20
N ARG A 114 5.34 -3.04 9.22
CA ARG A 114 4.32 -3.47 10.21
C ARG A 114 3.25 -4.38 9.58
N SER A 115 2.77 -4.01 8.42
CA SER A 115 1.70 -4.76 7.74
C SER A 115 1.78 -4.62 6.23
N LEU A 116 1.24 -5.62 5.52
CA LEU A 116 0.92 -5.56 4.11
C LEU A 116 -0.59 -5.41 3.95
N THR A 117 -1.02 -4.48 3.11
CA THR A 117 -2.41 -4.36 2.68
C THR A 117 -2.53 -4.57 1.18
N LEU A 118 -3.48 -5.41 0.80
CA LEU A 118 -3.94 -5.61 -0.56
C LEU A 118 -5.34 -5.00 -0.66
N ALA A 119 -5.60 -4.19 -1.68
CA ALA A 119 -6.89 -3.54 -1.90
C ALA A 119 -7.26 -3.59 -3.38
N TRP A 120 -8.53 -3.82 -3.67
CA TRP A 120 -9.01 -3.90 -5.05
C TRP A 120 -10.46 -3.47 -5.20
N ASP A 121 -10.79 -3.00 -6.38
CA ASP A 121 -12.20 -2.84 -6.79
C ASP A 121 -12.81 -4.25 -6.98
N PRO A 122 -13.88 -4.59 -6.25
CA PRO A 122 -14.51 -5.90 -6.32
C PRO A 122 -15.05 -6.26 -7.71
N PHE A 123 -15.24 -5.27 -8.57
CA PHE A 123 -15.78 -5.46 -9.93
C PHE A 123 -14.68 -5.49 -11.02
N ASP A 124 -13.41 -5.31 -10.64
CA ASP A 124 -12.25 -5.27 -11.56
C ASP A 124 -11.33 -6.49 -11.43
N VAL A 125 -11.61 -7.40 -10.51
CA VAL A 125 -10.80 -8.61 -10.29
C VAL A 125 -11.64 -9.87 -10.45
N THR A 126 -11.02 -10.92 -10.98
CA THR A 126 -11.63 -12.25 -11.05
C THR A 126 -11.41 -13.00 -9.75
N THR A 127 -10.21 -12.91 -9.20
CA THR A 127 -9.82 -13.47 -7.91
C THR A 127 -8.99 -12.47 -7.11
N PRO A 128 -8.91 -12.61 -5.79
CA PRO A 128 -8.03 -11.78 -4.95
C PRO A 128 -6.56 -11.76 -5.41
N GLY A 129 -6.08 -12.88 -5.97
CA GLY A 129 -4.72 -13.02 -6.48
C GLY A 129 -4.38 -12.12 -7.65
N ASP A 130 -5.35 -11.55 -8.35
CA ASP A 130 -5.14 -10.60 -9.45
C ASP A 130 -4.37 -9.34 -9.01
N VAL A 131 -4.36 -9.03 -7.71
CA VAL A 131 -3.56 -7.92 -7.15
C VAL A 131 -2.06 -8.20 -7.13
N ALA A 132 -1.64 -9.43 -7.39
CA ALA A 132 -0.23 -9.84 -7.35
C ALA A 132 0.66 -9.00 -8.27
N GLU A 133 0.15 -8.57 -9.41
CA GLU A 133 0.86 -7.68 -10.35
C GLU A 133 1.22 -6.32 -9.75
N ARG A 134 0.54 -5.93 -8.67
CA ARG A 134 0.73 -4.67 -7.95
C ARG A 134 1.41 -4.86 -6.58
N LEU A 135 1.98 -6.02 -6.30
CA LEU A 135 2.76 -6.22 -5.07
C LEU A 135 3.91 -5.20 -4.97
N PRO A 136 4.22 -4.73 -3.75
CA PRO A 136 5.39 -3.88 -3.52
C PRO A 136 6.67 -4.53 -4.02
N LYS A 137 7.66 -3.73 -4.38
CA LYS A 137 8.95 -4.23 -4.91
C LYS A 137 9.62 -5.27 -4.04
N ALA A 138 9.46 -5.18 -2.72
CA ALA A 138 9.99 -6.16 -1.77
C ALA A 138 9.37 -7.57 -1.92
N LEU A 139 8.18 -7.68 -2.50
CA LEU A 139 7.41 -8.94 -2.54
C LEU A 139 7.11 -9.46 -3.95
N ILE A 140 7.10 -8.61 -4.98
CA ILE A 140 6.65 -9.00 -6.31
C ILE A 140 7.47 -10.18 -6.89
N HIS A 141 8.77 -10.21 -6.66
CA HIS A 141 9.64 -11.31 -7.10
C HIS A 141 9.66 -12.50 -6.13
N ARG A 142 8.98 -12.37 -4.99
CA ARG A 142 8.79 -13.42 -4.00
C ARG A 142 7.42 -14.13 -4.14
N ASN A 143 6.61 -13.74 -5.11
CA ASN A 143 5.36 -14.44 -5.38
C ASN A 143 5.62 -15.72 -6.19
N VAL A 144 6.32 -16.68 -5.56
CA VAL A 144 6.68 -17.98 -6.11
C VAL A 144 6.41 -19.08 -5.09
N PRO A 145 6.15 -20.34 -5.52
CA PRO A 145 5.91 -21.45 -4.61
C PRO A 145 6.98 -21.55 -3.53
N GLY A 146 6.55 -21.76 -2.27
CA GLY A 146 7.41 -21.83 -1.09
C GLY A 146 7.55 -20.50 -0.33
N GLU A 147 7.20 -19.38 -0.93
CA GLU A 147 7.21 -18.07 -0.26
C GLU A 147 5.85 -17.76 0.40
N ARG A 148 5.90 -17.07 1.53
CA ARG A 148 4.70 -16.77 2.34
C ARG A 148 3.68 -15.90 1.62
N ILE A 149 4.14 -14.91 0.84
CA ILE A 149 3.25 -14.07 0.05
C ILE A 149 2.50 -14.88 -1.02
N HIS A 150 3.15 -15.87 -1.63
CA HIS A 150 2.51 -16.77 -2.58
C HIS A 150 1.43 -17.63 -1.89
N ALA A 151 1.74 -18.17 -0.72
CA ALA A 151 0.77 -18.93 0.07
C ALA A 151 -0.45 -18.09 0.44
N LEU A 152 -0.26 -16.82 0.90
CA LEU A 152 -1.37 -15.93 1.21
C LEU A 152 -2.30 -15.71 0.00
N LEU A 153 -1.73 -15.45 -1.18
CA LEU A 153 -2.53 -15.20 -2.38
C LEU A 153 -3.25 -16.48 -2.84
N ALA A 154 -2.57 -17.62 -2.82
CA ALA A 154 -3.17 -18.91 -3.17
C ALA A 154 -4.34 -19.28 -2.23
N ASP A 155 -4.16 -19.10 -0.91
CA ASP A 155 -5.20 -19.35 0.07
C ASP A 155 -6.37 -18.37 -0.07
N ALA A 156 -6.09 -17.09 -0.43
CA ALA A 156 -7.12 -16.10 -0.69
C ALA A 156 -7.97 -16.47 -1.91
N ASP A 157 -7.35 -16.97 -2.97
CA ASP A 157 -8.03 -17.43 -4.17
C ASP A 157 -8.85 -18.70 -3.89
N ALA A 158 -8.31 -19.66 -3.13
CA ALA A 158 -9.02 -20.86 -2.72
C ALA A 158 -10.25 -20.54 -1.86
N ALA A 159 -10.09 -19.69 -0.84
CA ALA A 159 -11.20 -19.24 0.00
C ALA A 159 -12.27 -18.49 -0.81
N TYR A 160 -11.85 -17.68 -1.78
CA TYR A 160 -12.78 -16.98 -2.67
C TYR A 160 -13.53 -17.96 -3.60
N ALA A 161 -12.88 -19.01 -4.07
CA ALA A 161 -13.51 -20.08 -4.83
C ALA A 161 -14.52 -20.87 -3.97
N HIS A 162 -14.18 -21.23 -2.73
CA HIS A 162 -15.10 -21.90 -1.79
C HIS A 162 -16.33 -21.04 -1.48
N ALA A 163 -16.17 -19.72 -1.47
CA ALA A 163 -17.28 -18.79 -1.28
C ALA A 163 -18.15 -18.57 -2.54
N ALA A 164 -18.06 -19.42 -3.58
CA ALA A 164 -18.82 -19.28 -4.81
C ALA A 164 -20.34 -19.27 -4.62
N ALA A 165 -20.87 -19.97 -3.62
CA ALA A 165 -22.31 -19.97 -3.28
C ALA A 165 -22.84 -18.55 -2.95
N PHE A 166 -21.98 -17.62 -2.59
CA PHE A 166 -22.34 -16.23 -2.28
C PHE A 166 -22.26 -15.28 -3.50
N GLU A 167 -21.89 -15.77 -4.67
CA GLU A 167 -21.77 -14.98 -5.90
C GLU A 167 -23.08 -14.22 -6.26
N PRO A 168 -24.29 -14.78 -6.13
CA PRO A 168 -25.54 -14.07 -6.39
C PRO A 168 -25.76 -12.83 -5.52
N TYR A 169 -25.10 -12.75 -4.36
CA TYR A 169 -25.16 -11.59 -3.45
C TYR A 169 -24.11 -10.50 -3.76
N GLY A 170 -23.32 -10.73 -4.79
CA GLY A 170 -22.29 -9.82 -5.28
C GLY A 170 -20.89 -10.05 -4.69
N PRO A 171 -19.85 -9.51 -5.36
CA PRO A 171 -18.45 -9.84 -5.06
C PRO A 171 -18.01 -9.39 -3.66
N ARG A 172 -18.62 -8.34 -3.10
CA ARG A 172 -18.30 -7.87 -1.74
C ARG A 172 -18.75 -8.85 -0.67
N VAL A 173 -19.93 -9.45 -0.85
CA VAL A 173 -20.44 -10.46 0.07
C VAL A 173 -19.61 -11.74 -0.05
N ARG A 174 -19.32 -12.18 -1.26
CA ARG A 174 -18.45 -13.32 -1.53
C ARG A 174 -17.07 -13.12 -0.87
N TRP A 175 -16.44 -11.96 -1.03
CA TRP A 175 -15.15 -11.66 -0.38
C TRP A 175 -15.24 -11.67 1.15
N ARG A 176 -16.31 -11.12 1.72
CA ARG A 176 -16.52 -11.17 3.18
C ARG A 176 -16.53 -12.59 3.70
N GLU A 177 -17.17 -13.52 3.01
CA GLU A 177 -17.22 -14.93 3.42
C GLU A 177 -15.87 -15.63 3.24
N ALA A 178 -15.20 -15.42 2.10
CA ALA A 178 -13.83 -15.91 1.87
C ALA A 178 -12.85 -15.43 2.96
N ARG A 179 -12.97 -14.17 3.35
CA ARG A 179 -12.13 -13.60 4.41
C ARG A 179 -12.35 -14.27 5.78
N LYS A 180 -13.57 -14.74 6.10
CA LYS A 180 -13.82 -15.50 7.32
C LYS A 180 -13.06 -16.82 7.29
N GLU A 181 -13.04 -17.49 6.16
CA GLU A 181 -12.30 -18.74 5.99
C GLU A 181 -10.78 -18.51 6.18
N LEU A 182 -10.20 -17.49 5.59
CA LEU A 182 -8.79 -17.14 5.80
C LEU A 182 -8.46 -16.91 7.28
N ILE A 183 -9.33 -16.23 8.02
CA ILE A 183 -9.17 -16.02 9.46
C ILE A 183 -9.23 -17.36 10.20
N SER A 184 -10.19 -18.23 9.87
CA SER A 184 -10.32 -19.55 10.50
C SER A 184 -9.17 -20.50 10.18
N SER A 185 -8.51 -20.30 9.03
CA SER A 185 -7.30 -21.03 8.63
C SER A 185 -6.03 -20.54 9.31
N GLY A 186 -6.13 -19.52 10.16
CA GLY A 186 -5.02 -19.04 10.99
C GLY A 186 -4.21 -17.87 10.41
N TRP A 187 -4.63 -17.29 9.28
CA TRP A 187 -3.98 -16.07 8.80
C TRP A 187 -4.23 -14.90 9.75
N PRO A 188 -3.20 -14.14 10.15
CA PRO A 188 -3.33 -13.00 11.07
C PRO A 188 -3.88 -11.78 10.34
N ILE A 189 -5.14 -11.89 9.91
CA ILE A 189 -5.83 -10.85 9.15
C ILE A 189 -6.38 -9.79 10.09
N GLN A 190 -6.00 -8.54 9.85
CA GLN A 190 -6.47 -7.43 10.65
C GLN A 190 -7.96 -7.14 10.40
N PRO A 191 -8.71 -6.67 11.43
CA PRO A 191 -10.13 -6.36 11.29
C PRO A 191 -10.36 -5.23 10.29
N VAL A 192 -11.44 -5.32 9.52
CA VAL A 192 -11.87 -4.30 8.56
C VAL A 192 -13.00 -3.48 9.15
N ARG A 193 -12.89 -2.15 9.09
CA ARG A 193 -13.92 -1.24 9.62
C ARG A 193 -15.27 -1.37 8.89
N ARG A 194 -15.23 -1.65 7.58
CA ARG A 194 -16.43 -1.72 6.71
C ARG A 194 -16.38 -2.98 5.84
N PRO A 195 -16.70 -4.17 6.39
CA PRO A 195 -16.50 -5.45 5.70
C PRO A 195 -17.22 -5.62 4.37
N LEU A 196 -18.31 -4.88 4.14
CA LEU A 196 -19.07 -4.93 2.88
C LEU A 196 -18.72 -3.80 1.90
N ARG A 197 -17.92 -2.84 2.32
CA ARG A 197 -17.53 -1.72 1.47
C ARG A 197 -16.09 -1.85 1.00
N ASP A 198 -15.22 -2.22 1.91
CA ASP A 198 -13.77 -2.17 1.70
C ASP A 198 -13.27 -3.58 1.32
N ASN A 199 -13.02 -3.81 0.03
CA ASN A 199 -12.34 -5.01 -0.44
C ASN A 199 -10.84 -4.87 -0.18
N VAL A 200 -10.47 -5.12 1.08
CA VAL A 200 -9.09 -5.07 1.54
C VAL A 200 -8.72 -6.32 2.32
N LEU A 201 -7.48 -6.72 2.22
CA LEU A 201 -6.84 -7.76 3.01
C LEU A 201 -5.58 -7.18 3.64
N THR A 202 -5.57 -7.02 4.96
CA THR A 202 -4.40 -6.55 5.70
C THR A 202 -3.91 -7.66 6.61
N VAL A 203 -2.62 -7.96 6.50
CA VAL A 203 -1.93 -8.94 7.36
C VAL A 203 -0.72 -8.31 8.00
N ASP A 204 -0.30 -8.84 9.14
CA ASP A 204 0.95 -8.44 9.77
C ASP A 204 2.13 -8.76 8.84
N TRP A 205 3.11 -7.86 8.78
CA TRP A 205 4.28 -8.04 7.90
C TRP A 205 4.99 -9.37 8.14
N ALA A 206 5.13 -9.78 9.40
CA ALA A 206 5.79 -11.02 9.76
C ALA A 206 5.17 -12.28 9.10
N ALA A 207 3.88 -12.22 8.74
CA ALA A 207 3.19 -13.33 8.08
C ALA A 207 3.59 -13.49 6.61
N VAL A 208 4.11 -12.45 5.97
CA VAL A 208 4.42 -12.42 4.53
C VAL A 208 5.85 -11.97 4.22
N ALA A 209 6.61 -11.60 5.24
CA ALA A 209 8.00 -11.18 5.07
C ALA A 209 8.80 -12.24 4.30
N PRO A 210 9.64 -11.83 3.34
CA PRO A 210 10.54 -12.76 2.66
C PRO A 210 11.38 -13.56 3.67
N ALA A 211 11.58 -14.84 3.40
CA ALA A 211 12.54 -15.63 4.17
C ALA A 211 13.94 -15.01 4.02
N VAL A 212 14.62 -14.82 5.14
CA VAL A 212 16.03 -14.41 5.13
C VAL A 212 16.83 -15.65 4.73
N HIS A 213 17.41 -15.63 3.54
CA HIS A 213 18.35 -16.65 3.08
C HIS A 213 19.77 -16.18 3.34
#